data_c4174e02adc36ede8095e533695ee919
#
_entry.id   c4174e02adc36ede8095e533695ee919
#
_cell.length_a   1.000
_cell.length_b   1.000
_cell.length_c   1.000
_cell.angle_alpha   90.00
_cell.angle_beta   90.00
_cell.angle_gamma   90.00
#
_symmetry.space_group_name_H-M   'P 1'
#
loop_
_entity.id
_entity.type
_entity.pdbx_description
1 polymer ?
#
loop_
_entity_poly.entity_id
_entity_poly.type
_entity_poly.pdbx_seq_one_letter_code
_entity_poly.pdbx_strand_id
1 'polypeptide(L)'
;MYRDNYVIGAYSNRIELNDEGQIVNDDKPEAGIFVIDLDNYKVYMSDKITSEQANITDIYYEDEVVYYSTVRFGDDVTELMIEEGASDDAESFAYDNMLNGIYQYDIADEKTTCLTEIDHINDLRLLDGDGYYSSKDGYFVFDTESRQTRQLPIDADGKTQYGPLKKSGDFLYYALSEEKSDEVTYYRLKDDKSEELMKLSTEKAFGIASICGQSVYVTYTNDNGKFCLGVISLDELNKGVFEPKELRCFDDEE
;
A
#
# COMPACT_ATOMS: atom_id res chain seq x y z
N MET A 1 -7.98 7.75 10.19
CA MET A 1 -9.29 7.53 9.51
C MET A 1 -10.41 7.96 10.44
N TYR A 2 -11.52 8.50 9.92
CA TYR A 2 -12.73 8.80 10.69
C TYR A 2 -13.91 8.03 10.08
N ARG A 3 -14.58 7.19 10.85
CA ARG A 3 -15.73 6.36 10.46
C ARG A 3 -16.63 6.11 11.67
N ASP A 4 -17.96 6.21 11.49
CA ASP A 4 -18.98 5.80 12.48
C ASP A 4 -18.69 6.26 13.93
N ASN A 5 -18.33 7.55 14.13
CA ASN A 5 -17.89 8.12 15.39
C ASN A 5 -16.55 7.61 15.95
N TYR A 6 -15.78 6.83 15.17
CA TYR A 6 -14.44 6.41 15.55
C TYR A 6 -13.35 7.22 14.82
N VAL A 7 -12.30 7.56 15.56
CA VAL A 7 -11.02 7.98 14.99
C VAL A 7 -10.06 6.81 15.08
N ILE A 8 -9.61 6.33 13.93
CA ILE A 8 -8.74 5.15 13.82
C ILE A 8 -7.40 5.58 13.28
N GLY A 9 -6.33 5.15 13.91
CA GLY A 9 -4.97 5.43 13.50
C GLY A 9 -4.00 4.33 13.85
N ALA A 10 -2.81 4.42 13.28
CA ALA A 10 -1.68 3.58 13.62
C ALA A 10 -0.71 4.31 14.55
N TYR A 11 -0.01 3.56 15.34
CA TYR A 11 1.17 4.02 16.05
C TYR A 11 2.33 3.05 15.79
N SER A 12 3.53 3.60 15.76
CA SER A 12 4.76 2.82 15.77
C SER A 12 5.80 3.57 16.58
N ASN A 13 6.59 2.85 17.37
CA ASN A 13 7.79 3.40 17.93
C ASN A 13 8.81 3.49 16.81
N ARG A 14 9.23 4.69 16.47
CA ARG A 14 10.32 4.88 15.51
C ARG A 14 11.65 4.55 16.19
N ILE A 15 12.54 3.93 15.41
CA ILE A 15 13.95 3.92 15.76
C ILE A 15 14.43 5.37 15.76
N GLU A 16 14.96 5.81 16.89
CA GLU A 16 15.61 7.10 16.98
C GLU A 16 17.09 6.92 16.62
N LEU A 17 17.52 7.61 15.57
CA LEU A 17 18.93 7.66 15.18
C LEU A 17 19.54 8.95 15.74
N ASN A 18 20.77 8.86 16.24
CA ASN A 18 21.57 10.05 16.54
C ASN A 18 22.13 10.68 15.26
N ASP A 19 22.85 11.81 15.40
CA ASP A 19 23.48 12.51 14.28
C ASP A 19 24.54 11.67 13.54
N GLU A 20 24.97 10.55 14.11
CA GLU A 20 25.93 9.60 13.55
C GLU A 20 25.24 8.38 12.89
N GLY A 21 23.90 8.34 12.86
CA GLY A 21 23.12 7.26 12.30
C GLY A 21 22.99 6.01 13.20
N GLN A 22 23.40 6.10 14.48
CA GLN A 22 23.31 4.99 15.42
C GLN A 22 21.96 4.98 16.13
N ILE A 23 21.43 3.77 16.38
CA ILE A 23 20.18 3.58 17.13
C ILE A 23 20.40 4.01 18.58
N VAL A 24 19.59 4.96 19.07
CA VAL A 24 19.72 5.52 20.43
C VAL A 24 18.67 5.03 21.42
N ASN A 25 17.63 4.31 20.98
CA ASN A 25 16.64 3.73 21.88
C ASN A 25 16.80 2.19 21.93
N ASP A 26 16.93 1.68 23.16
CA ASP A 26 17.00 0.23 23.43
C ASP A 26 15.61 -0.46 23.39
N ASP A 27 14.55 0.31 23.18
CA ASP A 27 13.19 -0.23 23.16
C ASP A 27 12.92 -0.94 21.83
N LYS A 28 12.45 -2.17 21.90
CA LYS A 28 12.01 -2.90 20.70
C LYS A 28 10.89 -2.11 20.01
N PRO A 29 10.96 -1.92 18.69
CA PRO A 29 9.90 -1.28 17.95
C PRO A 29 8.56 -1.99 18.17
N GLU A 30 7.56 -1.23 18.50
CA GLU A 30 6.19 -1.72 18.69
C GLU A 30 5.29 -0.98 17.70
N ALA A 31 4.44 -1.71 17.01
CA ALA A 31 3.42 -1.13 16.15
C ALA A 31 2.04 -1.67 16.51
N GLY A 32 1.03 -0.89 16.26
CA GLY A 32 -0.35 -1.28 16.49
C GLY A 32 -1.30 -0.21 15.98
N ILE A 33 -2.57 -0.45 16.20
CA ILE A 33 -3.62 0.52 15.92
C ILE A 33 -4.25 1.02 17.22
N PHE A 34 -4.79 2.23 17.16
CA PHE A 34 -5.67 2.77 18.18
C PHE A 34 -7.01 3.15 17.57
N VAL A 35 -8.05 3.05 18.38
CA VAL A 35 -9.41 3.48 18.04
C VAL A 35 -9.91 4.38 19.17
N ILE A 36 -10.35 5.60 18.82
CA ILE A 36 -10.97 6.52 19.77
C ILE A 36 -12.46 6.58 19.46
N ASP A 37 -13.28 6.15 20.41
CA ASP A 37 -14.72 6.32 20.35
C ASP A 37 -15.07 7.75 20.78
N LEU A 38 -15.67 8.52 19.88
CA LEU A 38 -16.02 9.93 20.13
C LEU A 38 -17.30 10.12 20.93
N ASP A 39 -18.12 9.08 21.10
CA ASP A 39 -19.34 9.16 21.90
C ASP A 39 -19.03 9.11 23.41
N ASN A 40 -18.07 8.29 23.80
CA ASN A 40 -17.70 8.10 25.19
C ASN A 40 -16.25 8.43 25.53
N TYR A 41 -15.45 8.85 24.54
CA TYR A 41 -14.03 9.17 24.64
C TYR A 41 -13.16 8.00 25.12
N LYS A 42 -13.61 6.76 24.91
CA LYS A 42 -12.82 5.57 25.23
C LYS A 42 -11.77 5.37 24.15
N VAL A 43 -10.56 5.00 24.57
CA VAL A 43 -9.47 4.62 23.68
C VAL A 43 -9.29 3.11 23.77
N TYR A 44 -9.33 2.47 22.62
CA TYR A 44 -9.04 1.06 22.45
C TYR A 44 -7.70 0.92 21.74
N MET A 45 -6.94 -0.11 22.05
CA MET A 45 -5.66 -0.37 21.43
C MET A 45 -5.55 -1.85 21.06
N SER A 46 -5.09 -2.14 19.87
CA SER A 46 -4.76 -3.51 19.48
C SER A 46 -3.60 -4.05 20.30
N ASP A 47 -3.45 -5.37 20.31
CA ASP A 47 -2.22 -5.98 20.78
C ASP A 47 -1.04 -5.43 19.99
N LYS A 48 0.07 -5.22 20.69
CA LYS A 48 1.29 -4.74 20.07
C LYS A 48 1.90 -5.83 19.22
N ILE A 49 2.25 -5.47 18.00
CA ILE A 49 3.08 -6.31 17.16
C ILE A 49 4.51 -5.98 17.54
N THR A 50 5.14 -6.92 18.24
CA THR A 50 6.56 -6.83 18.63
C THR A 50 7.40 -7.55 17.60
N SER A 51 8.11 -6.84 16.80
CA SER A 51 9.27 -7.31 16.05
C SER A 51 10.21 -6.13 15.88
N GLU A 52 11.40 -6.44 15.49
CA GLU A 52 12.51 -5.50 15.47
C GLU A 52 12.23 -4.25 14.65
N GLN A 53 11.37 -4.34 13.63
CA GLN A 53 10.76 -3.17 12.98
C GLN A 53 9.38 -3.54 12.44
N ALA A 54 8.34 -3.13 13.12
CA ALA A 54 6.98 -3.30 12.63
C ALA A 54 6.40 -1.95 12.20
N ASN A 55 5.84 -1.88 11.01
CA ASN A 55 5.10 -0.72 10.52
C ASN A 55 3.71 -1.14 10.08
N ILE A 56 2.72 -0.30 10.37
CA ILE A 56 1.37 -0.43 9.82
C ILE A 56 1.38 0.26 8.45
N THR A 57 1.00 -0.45 7.41
CA THR A 57 1.03 0.05 6.03
C THR A 57 -0.32 0.50 5.52
N ASP A 58 -1.39 -0.22 5.86
CA ASP A 58 -2.75 0.13 5.51
C ASP A 58 -3.73 -0.15 6.65
N ILE A 59 -4.85 0.59 6.66
CA ILE A 59 -5.95 0.41 7.61
C ILE A 59 -7.28 0.47 6.84
N TYR A 60 -8.14 -0.51 7.08
CA TYR A 60 -9.51 -0.57 6.59
C TYR A 60 -10.47 -0.81 7.76
N TYR A 61 -11.63 -0.18 7.76
CA TYR A 61 -12.64 -0.32 8.81
C TYR A 61 -13.99 -0.65 8.20
N GLU A 62 -14.64 -1.65 8.76
CA GLU A 62 -16.01 -2.06 8.43
C GLU A 62 -16.65 -2.74 9.65
N ASP A 63 -17.88 -2.36 9.97
CA ASP A 63 -18.73 -3.02 10.98
C ASP A 63 -18.04 -3.29 12.34
N GLU A 64 -17.46 -2.25 12.95
CA GLU A 64 -16.73 -2.32 14.23
C GLU A 64 -15.46 -3.19 14.22
N VAL A 65 -15.02 -3.58 13.04
CA VAL A 65 -13.77 -4.33 12.82
C VAL A 65 -12.77 -3.47 12.08
N VAL A 66 -11.55 -3.44 12.58
CA VAL A 66 -10.42 -2.78 11.91
C VAL A 66 -9.49 -3.84 11.34
N TYR A 67 -9.35 -3.86 10.02
CA TYR A 67 -8.32 -4.63 9.34
C TYR A 67 -7.10 -3.75 9.13
N TYR A 68 -5.92 -4.30 9.31
CA TYR A 68 -4.69 -3.57 9.06
C TYR A 68 -3.58 -4.48 8.56
N SER A 69 -2.76 -3.94 7.68
CA SER A 69 -1.59 -4.64 7.17
C SER A 69 -0.32 -4.13 7.84
N THR A 70 0.66 -5.01 7.94
CA THR A 70 1.95 -4.73 8.57
C THR A 70 3.08 -5.19 7.68
N VAL A 71 4.20 -4.51 7.80
CA VAL A 71 5.49 -4.99 7.33
C VAL A 71 6.44 -5.06 8.51
N ARG A 72 7.20 -6.16 8.60
CA ARG A 72 8.23 -6.38 9.62
C ARG A 72 9.55 -6.71 8.95
N PHE A 73 10.61 -6.09 9.43
CA PHE A 73 11.97 -6.36 9.01
C PHE A 73 12.72 -6.97 10.19
N GLY A 74 13.61 -7.93 9.94
CA GLY A 74 14.55 -8.42 10.94
C GLY A 74 15.66 -7.40 11.25
N ASP A 75 16.32 -7.55 12.37
CA ASP A 75 17.45 -6.68 12.77
C ASP A 75 18.55 -6.67 11.71
N ASP A 76 18.83 -7.83 11.12
CA ASP A 76 19.84 -8.00 10.07
C ASP A 76 19.56 -7.13 8.84
N VAL A 77 18.27 -6.97 8.46
CA VAL A 77 17.86 -6.11 7.35
C VAL A 77 18.16 -4.65 7.65
N THR A 78 17.89 -4.25 8.89
CA THR A 78 18.12 -2.87 9.34
C THR A 78 19.60 -2.53 9.35
N GLU A 79 20.42 -3.41 9.89
CA GLU A 79 21.87 -3.22 9.93
C GLU A 79 22.42 -3.10 8.51
N LEU A 80 22.02 -3.99 7.60
CA LEU A 80 22.47 -3.95 6.22
C LEU A 80 22.05 -2.65 5.50
N MET A 81 20.78 -2.22 5.67
CA MET A 81 20.31 -0.97 5.06
C MET A 81 21.00 0.28 5.63
N ILE A 82 21.45 0.25 6.89
CA ILE A 82 22.22 1.33 7.50
C ILE A 82 23.65 1.34 6.95
N GLU A 83 24.27 0.17 6.79
CA GLU A 83 25.67 0.06 6.37
C GLU A 83 25.88 0.31 4.88
N GLU A 84 25.00 -0.24 4.03
CA GLU A 84 25.17 -0.24 2.57
C GLU A 84 24.25 0.76 1.84
N GLY A 85 23.28 1.32 2.53
CA GLY A 85 22.24 2.14 1.91
C GLY A 85 21.32 1.30 1.01
N ALA A 86 20.63 1.95 0.06
CA ALA A 86 19.77 1.28 -0.92
C ALA A 86 20.62 0.71 -2.07
N SER A 87 21.35 -0.38 -1.82
CA SER A 87 22.03 -1.18 -2.84
C SER A 87 21.11 -2.30 -3.33
N ASP A 88 21.34 -2.80 -4.55
CA ASP A 88 20.57 -3.93 -5.10
C ASP A 88 20.65 -5.17 -4.18
N ASP A 89 21.78 -5.38 -3.51
CA ASP A 89 21.98 -6.48 -2.57
C ASP A 89 21.18 -6.27 -1.28
N ALA A 90 21.12 -5.05 -0.74
CA ALA A 90 20.33 -4.71 0.43
C ALA A 90 18.82 -4.81 0.14
N GLU A 91 18.36 -4.37 -1.03
CA GLU A 91 16.97 -4.51 -1.45
C GLU A 91 16.56 -5.98 -1.61
N SER A 92 17.41 -6.80 -2.22
CA SER A 92 17.18 -8.25 -2.35
C SER A 92 17.12 -8.94 -1.00
N PHE A 93 18.06 -8.61 -0.10
CA PHE A 93 18.09 -9.16 1.25
C PHE A 93 16.86 -8.72 2.06
N ALA A 94 16.43 -7.46 1.95
CA ALA A 94 15.21 -6.96 2.59
C ALA A 94 13.98 -7.72 2.09
N TYR A 95 13.85 -7.94 0.77
CA TYR A 95 12.77 -8.71 0.19
C TYR A 95 12.71 -10.15 0.73
N ASP A 96 13.85 -10.81 0.86
CA ASP A 96 13.94 -12.19 1.33
C ASP A 96 13.65 -12.33 2.84
N ASN A 97 13.80 -11.25 3.62
CA ASN A 97 13.65 -11.26 5.08
C ASN A 97 12.49 -10.39 5.59
N MET A 98 11.68 -9.85 4.68
CA MET A 98 10.50 -9.07 5.02
C MET A 98 9.30 -9.98 5.25
N LEU A 99 8.61 -9.79 6.37
CA LEU A 99 7.37 -10.49 6.68
C LEU A 99 6.20 -9.50 6.70
N ASN A 100 5.22 -9.75 5.87
CA ASN A 100 3.99 -8.97 5.83
C ASN A 100 2.87 -9.70 6.55
N GLY A 101 2.01 -8.97 7.23
CA GLY A 101 0.89 -9.55 7.96
C GLY A 101 -0.42 -8.83 7.69
N ILE A 102 -1.53 -9.56 7.76
CA ILE A 102 -2.87 -9.00 7.80
C ILE A 102 -3.48 -9.37 9.13
N TYR A 103 -3.96 -8.36 9.83
CA TYR A 103 -4.53 -8.48 11.16
C TYR A 103 -5.95 -7.90 11.18
N GLN A 104 -6.73 -8.42 12.10
CA GLN A 104 -8.06 -7.95 12.44
C GLN A 104 -8.08 -7.52 13.91
N TYR A 105 -8.65 -6.36 14.19
CA TYR A 105 -8.97 -5.93 15.55
C TYR A 105 -10.47 -5.73 15.69
N ASP A 106 -11.10 -6.53 16.50
CA ASP A 106 -12.51 -6.41 16.87
C ASP A 106 -12.62 -5.42 18.03
N ILE A 107 -13.35 -4.31 17.81
CA ILE A 107 -13.48 -3.23 18.79
C ILE A 107 -14.35 -3.66 19.96
N ALA A 108 -15.42 -4.44 19.72
CA ALA A 108 -16.35 -4.87 20.76
C ALA A 108 -15.71 -5.89 21.72
N ASP A 109 -14.96 -6.83 21.16
CA ASP A 109 -14.27 -7.87 21.92
C ASP A 109 -12.88 -7.43 22.42
N GLU A 110 -12.37 -6.27 21.98
CA GLU A 110 -11.02 -5.75 22.23
C GLU A 110 -9.94 -6.78 21.88
N LYS A 111 -10.09 -7.46 20.74
CA LYS A 111 -9.27 -8.61 20.38
C LYS A 111 -8.57 -8.45 19.05
N THR A 112 -7.26 -8.64 19.07
CA THR A 112 -6.43 -8.75 17.86
C THR A 112 -6.37 -10.22 17.39
N THR A 113 -6.45 -10.42 16.09
CA THR A 113 -6.29 -11.72 15.45
C THR A 113 -5.38 -11.56 14.22
N CYS A 114 -4.29 -12.34 14.16
CA CYS A 114 -3.53 -12.49 12.94
C CYS A 114 -4.32 -13.36 11.95
N LEU A 115 -4.64 -12.82 10.78
CA LEU A 115 -5.35 -13.55 9.74
C LEU A 115 -4.41 -14.34 8.85
N THR A 116 -3.28 -13.74 8.48
CA THR A 116 -2.23 -14.38 7.70
C THR A 116 -0.90 -13.63 7.85
N GLU A 117 0.19 -14.33 7.64
CA GLU A 117 1.53 -13.78 7.44
C GLU A 117 2.05 -14.28 6.10
N ILE A 118 2.65 -13.39 5.32
CA ILE A 118 3.08 -13.64 3.95
C ILE A 118 4.49 -13.08 3.79
N ASP A 119 5.39 -13.92 3.33
CA ASP A 119 6.77 -13.57 3.00
C ASP A 119 6.97 -13.44 1.47
N HIS A 120 8.11 -12.92 1.06
CA HIS A 120 8.50 -12.78 -0.34
C HIS A 120 7.46 -12.07 -1.23
N ILE A 121 6.88 -10.99 -0.73
CA ILE A 121 5.94 -10.16 -1.48
C ILE A 121 6.42 -8.70 -1.58
N ASN A 122 6.01 -8.01 -2.63
CA ASN A 122 6.45 -6.64 -2.88
C ASN A 122 5.51 -5.59 -2.26
N ASP A 123 4.25 -5.63 -2.60
CA ASP A 123 3.30 -4.57 -2.22
C ASP A 123 2.03 -5.21 -1.69
N LEU A 124 1.77 -5.02 -0.39
CA LEU A 124 0.53 -5.47 0.26
C LEU A 124 -0.37 -4.28 0.50
N ARG A 125 -1.57 -4.32 -0.05
CA ARG A 125 -2.62 -3.30 0.11
C ARG A 125 -3.90 -3.89 0.63
N LEU A 126 -4.54 -3.20 1.57
CA LEU A 126 -5.90 -3.51 1.97
C LEU A 126 -6.87 -2.69 1.12
N LEU A 127 -7.64 -3.37 0.27
CA LEU A 127 -8.64 -2.76 -0.60
C LEU A 127 -10.00 -3.39 -0.31
N ASP A 128 -10.92 -2.61 0.26
CA ASP A 128 -12.24 -3.07 0.72
C ASP A 128 -12.18 -4.30 1.66
N GLY A 129 -11.22 -4.28 2.59
CA GLY A 129 -11.03 -5.33 3.59
C GLY A 129 -10.13 -6.48 3.17
N ASP A 130 -9.99 -6.76 1.87
CA ASP A 130 -9.14 -7.83 1.37
C ASP A 130 -7.69 -7.38 1.15
N GLY A 131 -6.74 -8.33 1.29
CA GLY A 131 -5.32 -8.09 1.06
C GLY A 131 -4.93 -8.39 -0.39
N TYR A 132 -4.48 -7.38 -1.13
CA TYR A 132 -3.96 -7.51 -2.50
C TYR A 132 -2.45 -7.35 -2.49
N TYR A 133 -1.73 -8.27 -3.12
CA TYR A 133 -0.27 -8.24 -3.16
C TYR A 133 0.31 -8.82 -4.45
N SER A 134 1.57 -8.51 -4.69
CA SER A 134 2.35 -9.10 -5.78
C SER A 134 3.57 -9.84 -5.22
N SER A 135 4.00 -10.88 -5.93
CA SER A 135 5.23 -11.62 -5.69
C SER A 135 5.87 -11.98 -7.02
N LYS A 136 7.01 -12.67 -7.00
CA LYS A 136 7.63 -13.23 -8.21
C LYS A 136 6.71 -14.22 -8.97
N ASP A 137 5.72 -14.81 -8.29
CA ASP A 137 4.81 -15.80 -8.86
C ASP A 137 3.52 -15.16 -9.42
N GLY A 138 3.37 -13.85 -9.31
CA GLY A 138 2.24 -13.08 -9.85
C GLY A 138 1.50 -12.23 -8.83
N TYR A 139 0.24 -11.97 -9.10
CA TYR A 139 -0.64 -11.14 -8.28
C TYR A 139 -1.67 -11.99 -7.55
N PHE A 140 -1.97 -11.62 -6.32
CA PHE A 140 -2.81 -12.42 -5.43
C PHE A 140 -3.79 -11.52 -4.67
N VAL A 141 -4.90 -12.13 -4.26
CA VAL A 141 -5.82 -11.58 -3.26
C VAL A 141 -5.99 -12.57 -2.12
N PHE A 142 -5.85 -12.09 -0.91
CA PHE A 142 -6.23 -12.77 0.32
C PHE A 142 -7.59 -12.25 0.75
N ASP A 143 -8.60 -13.09 0.70
CA ASP A 143 -9.95 -12.84 1.18
C ASP A 143 -9.96 -12.98 2.70
N THR A 144 -10.26 -11.90 3.41
CA THR A 144 -10.19 -11.86 4.88
C THR A 144 -11.32 -12.62 5.56
N GLU A 145 -12.47 -12.78 4.90
CA GLU A 145 -13.61 -13.53 5.43
C GLU A 145 -13.38 -15.04 5.33
N SER A 146 -13.07 -15.54 4.13
CA SER A 146 -12.79 -16.96 3.91
C SER A 146 -11.39 -17.41 4.36
N ARG A 147 -10.46 -16.47 4.56
CA ARG A 147 -9.03 -16.69 4.83
C ARG A 147 -8.33 -17.52 3.77
N GLN A 148 -8.71 -17.31 2.52
CA GLN A 148 -8.12 -18.01 1.38
C GLN A 148 -7.39 -17.05 0.46
N THR A 149 -6.28 -17.52 -0.08
CA THR A 149 -5.54 -16.81 -1.12
C THR A 149 -5.93 -17.31 -2.49
N ARG A 150 -6.15 -16.38 -3.42
CA ARG A 150 -6.41 -16.66 -4.82
C ARG A 150 -5.46 -15.85 -5.71
N GLN A 151 -4.93 -16.50 -6.74
CA GLN A 151 -4.16 -15.80 -7.77
C GLN A 151 -5.09 -14.99 -8.68
N LEU A 152 -4.70 -13.76 -8.97
CA LEU A 152 -5.38 -12.90 -9.92
C LEU A 152 -4.89 -13.18 -11.35
N PRO A 153 -5.76 -13.15 -12.36
CA PRO A 153 -5.38 -13.38 -13.75
C PRO A 153 -4.73 -12.13 -14.38
N ILE A 154 -3.68 -11.65 -13.76
CA ILE A 154 -2.86 -10.54 -14.25
C ILE A 154 -1.62 -11.12 -14.90
N ASP A 155 -1.51 -10.95 -16.23
CA ASP A 155 -0.33 -11.35 -16.99
C ASP A 155 0.76 -10.28 -16.86
N ALA A 156 1.72 -10.58 -16.00
CA ALA A 156 2.86 -9.73 -15.71
C ALA A 156 4.19 -10.31 -16.23
N ASP A 157 4.17 -11.31 -17.12
CA ASP A 157 5.38 -11.91 -17.65
C ASP A 157 6.22 -10.86 -18.40
N GLY A 158 7.46 -10.67 -17.95
CA GLY A 158 8.37 -9.64 -18.48
C GLY A 158 7.92 -8.19 -18.24
N LYS A 159 7.04 -7.96 -17.25
CA LYS A 159 6.52 -6.64 -16.91
C LYS A 159 6.68 -6.36 -15.41
N THR A 160 6.85 -5.09 -15.09
CA THR A 160 6.94 -4.59 -13.72
C THR A 160 5.70 -3.77 -13.37
N GLN A 161 5.22 -3.92 -12.15
CA GLN A 161 4.10 -3.11 -11.65
C GLN A 161 4.49 -1.63 -11.61
N TYR A 162 3.63 -0.79 -12.16
CA TYR A 162 3.78 0.66 -12.14
C TYR A 162 2.78 1.29 -11.16
N GLY A 163 3.24 1.59 -9.97
CA GLY A 163 2.42 2.11 -8.88
C GLY A 163 1.52 1.04 -8.20
N PRO A 164 0.84 1.41 -7.11
CA PRO A 164 0.05 0.48 -6.32
C PRO A 164 -1.28 0.11 -6.98
N LEU A 165 -1.77 -1.09 -6.67
CA LEU A 165 -3.12 -1.52 -7.02
C LEU A 165 -4.17 -0.59 -6.37
N LYS A 166 -5.28 -0.34 -7.08
CA LYS A 166 -6.42 0.46 -6.58
C LYS A 166 -7.73 -0.25 -6.91
N LYS A 167 -8.72 -0.11 -6.03
CA LYS A 167 -10.04 -0.69 -6.20
C LYS A 167 -11.13 0.39 -6.20
N SER A 168 -12.15 0.21 -7.03
CA SER A 168 -13.37 1.02 -7.01
C SER A 168 -14.55 0.16 -7.42
N GLY A 169 -15.43 -0.12 -6.46
CA GLY A 169 -16.50 -1.11 -6.63
C GLY A 169 -15.91 -2.47 -7.02
N ASP A 170 -16.46 -3.07 -8.08
CA ASP A 170 -16.02 -4.39 -8.56
C ASP A 170 -14.71 -4.35 -9.38
N PHE A 171 -14.15 -3.17 -9.65
CA PHE A 171 -12.99 -3.05 -10.53
C PHE A 171 -11.70 -2.87 -9.73
N LEU A 172 -10.69 -3.66 -10.09
CA LEU A 172 -9.30 -3.47 -9.68
C LEU A 172 -8.54 -2.76 -10.82
N TYR A 173 -7.88 -1.65 -10.51
CA TYR A 173 -7.07 -0.87 -11.45
C TYR A 173 -5.60 -1.11 -11.17
N TYR A 174 -4.83 -1.32 -12.23
CA TYR A 174 -3.40 -1.54 -12.15
C TYR A 174 -2.69 -1.07 -13.41
N ALA A 175 -1.40 -0.85 -13.32
CA ALA A 175 -0.57 -0.51 -14.47
C ALA A 175 0.70 -1.35 -14.49
N LEU A 176 1.15 -1.68 -15.69
CA LEU A 176 2.36 -2.46 -15.94
C LEU A 176 3.26 -1.72 -16.93
N SER A 177 4.57 -1.72 -16.67
CA SER A 177 5.59 -1.31 -17.61
C SER A 177 6.38 -2.53 -18.10
N GLU A 178 6.78 -2.54 -19.36
CA GLU A 178 7.67 -3.57 -19.89
C GLU A 178 9.13 -3.14 -19.67
N GLU A 179 10.02 -4.04 -19.25
CA GLU A 179 11.42 -3.75 -18.92
C GLU A 179 12.22 -3.07 -20.06
N LYS A 180 11.76 -3.19 -21.30
CA LYS A 180 12.44 -2.67 -22.50
C LYS A 180 11.63 -1.66 -23.28
N SER A 181 10.52 -1.22 -22.73
CA SER A 181 9.58 -0.30 -23.38
C SER A 181 9.50 0.97 -22.56
N ASP A 182 9.52 2.12 -23.25
CA ASP A 182 9.21 3.42 -22.62
C ASP A 182 7.69 3.62 -22.46
N GLU A 183 6.93 2.53 -22.29
CA GLU A 183 5.47 2.56 -22.20
C GLU A 183 4.95 1.95 -20.90
N VAL A 184 3.91 2.56 -20.36
CA VAL A 184 3.12 2.07 -19.26
C VAL A 184 1.71 1.80 -19.77
N THR A 185 1.22 0.58 -19.54
CA THR A 185 -0.14 0.17 -19.91
C THR A 185 -1.01 0.08 -18.67
N TYR A 186 -2.15 0.75 -18.72
CA TYR A 186 -3.16 0.77 -17.64
C TYR A 186 -4.28 -0.19 -17.94
N TYR A 187 -4.71 -0.92 -16.92
CA TYR A 187 -5.71 -1.97 -17.01
C TYR A 187 -6.77 -1.81 -15.92
N ARG A 188 -7.92 -2.40 -16.18
CA ARG A 188 -8.88 -2.75 -15.14
C ARG A 188 -9.19 -4.24 -15.17
N LEU A 189 -9.40 -4.84 -14.02
CA LEU A 189 -9.77 -6.24 -13.85
C LEU A 189 -11.15 -6.32 -13.20
N LYS A 190 -12.04 -7.10 -13.79
CA LYS A 190 -13.36 -7.47 -13.23
C LYS A 190 -13.72 -8.88 -13.67
N ASP A 191 -14.28 -9.69 -12.76
CA ASP A 191 -14.73 -11.06 -13.05
C ASP A 191 -13.65 -11.88 -13.78
N ASP A 192 -12.41 -11.80 -13.29
CA ASP A 192 -11.21 -12.45 -13.85
C ASP A 192 -10.89 -12.07 -15.31
N LYS A 193 -11.37 -10.92 -15.77
CA LYS A 193 -11.06 -10.39 -17.11
C LYS A 193 -10.35 -9.05 -17.01
N SER A 194 -9.13 -9.04 -17.50
CA SER A 194 -8.35 -7.81 -17.67
C SER A 194 -8.73 -7.11 -18.98
N GLU A 195 -8.94 -5.81 -18.88
CA GLU A 195 -9.22 -4.94 -20.03
C GLU A 195 -8.16 -3.82 -20.03
N GLU A 196 -7.50 -3.66 -21.18
CA GLU A 196 -6.59 -2.53 -21.40
C GLU A 196 -7.38 -1.24 -21.53
N LEU A 197 -7.02 -0.23 -20.76
CA LEU A 197 -7.64 1.09 -20.80
C LEU A 197 -6.87 2.06 -21.72
N MET A 198 -5.56 2.15 -21.49
CA MET A 198 -4.70 3.05 -22.26
C MET A 198 -3.23 2.67 -22.16
N LYS A 199 -2.43 3.19 -23.11
CA LYS A 199 -0.96 3.16 -23.09
C LYS A 199 -0.41 4.57 -23.13
N LEU A 200 0.56 4.85 -22.29
CA LEU A 200 1.25 6.13 -22.24
C LEU A 200 2.77 5.89 -22.22
N SER A 201 3.53 6.83 -22.77
CA SER A 201 4.99 6.82 -22.55
C SER A 201 5.28 7.02 -21.06
N THR A 202 6.40 6.50 -20.57
CA THR A 202 6.83 6.67 -19.17
C THR A 202 6.91 8.14 -18.75
N GLU A 203 7.27 9.04 -19.66
CA GLU A 203 7.29 10.49 -19.41
C GLU A 203 5.88 11.08 -19.15
N LYS A 204 4.83 10.46 -19.69
CA LYS A 204 3.43 10.86 -19.54
C LYS A 204 2.63 9.96 -18.61
N ALA A 205 3.26 8.93 -18.08
CA ALA A 205 2.62 8.01 -17.17
C ALA A 205 2.25 8.70 -15.85
N PHE A 206 1.20 8.21 -15.20
CA PHE A 206 0.70 8.74 -13.95
C PHE A 206 0.52 7.64 -12.91
N GLY A 207 0.70 8.00 -11.65
CA GLY A 207 0.33 7.15 -10.52
C GLY A 207 -1.11 7.41 -10.10
N ILE A 208 -1.89 6.36 -9.84
CA ILE A 208 -3.21 6.52 -9.20
C ILE A 208 -2.98 6.61 -7.69
N ALA A 209 -3.07 7.80 -7.14
CA ALA A 209 -2.90 8.04 -5.71
C ALA A 209 -4.10 7.48 -4.92
N SER A 210 -5.33 7.82 -5.34
CA SER A 210 -6.55 7.29 -4.73
C SER A 210 -7.75 7.38 -5.67
N ILE A 211 -8.78 6.57 -5.40
CA ILE A 211 -10.09 6.65 -6.05
C ILE A 211 -11.14 6.93 -4.97
N CYS A 212 -11.87 8.03 -5.10
CA CYS A 212 -12.91 8.44 -4.15
C CYS A 212 -14.21 8.76 -4.90
N GLY A 213 -15.15 7.82 -4.87
CA GLY A 213 -16.40 7.92 -5.64
C GLY A 213 -16.10 8.01 -7.15
N GLN A 214 -16.47 9.13 -7.77
CA GLN A 214 -16.24 9.38 -9.20
C GLN A 214 -14.94 10.15 -9.50
N SER A 215 -14.13 10.43 -8.49
CA SER A 215 -12.88 11.17 -8.63
C SER A 215 -11.67 10.25 -8.48
N VAL A 216 -10.75 10.33 -9.42
CA VAL A 216 -9.46 9.63 -9.41
C VAL A 216 -8.36 10.67 -9.22
N TYR A 217 -7.69 10.62 -8.10
CA TYR A 217 -6.55 11.48 -7.80
C TYR A 217 -5.29 10.83 -8.35
N VAL A 218 -4.53 11.61 -9.12
CA VAL A 218 -3.38 11.13 -9.87
C VAL A 218 -2.15 11.97 -9.60
N THR A 219 -0.99 11.34 -9.60
CA THR A 219 0.30 12.01 -9.58
C THR A 219 0.97 11.84 -10.95
N TYR A 220 1.49 12.91 -11.51
CA TYR A 220 2.08 12.90 -12.85
C TYR A 220 3.11 14.03 -13.03
N THR A 221 3.91 13.92 -14.06
CA THR A 221 4.80 15.02 -14.48
C THR A 221 4.12 15.80 -15.60
N ASN A 222 3.96 17.11 -15.44
CA ASN A 222 3.34 17.96 -16.45
C ASN A 222 4.32 18.32 -17.58
N ASP A 223 3.83 18.99 -18.64
CA ASP A 223 4.64 19.37 -19.81
C ASP A 223 5.83 20.31 -19.48
N ASN A 224 5.86 20.91 -18.29
CA ASN A 224 6.96 21.75 -17.79
C ASN A 224 7.97 20.93 -16.96
N GLY A 225 7.82 19.60 -16.88
CA GLY A 225 8.68 18.72 -16.10
C GLY A 225 8.42 18.75 -14.58
N LYS A 226 7.34 19.39 -14.10
CA LYS A 226 7.01 19.45 -12.69
C LYS A 226 6.15 18.27 -12.26
N PHE A 227 6.46 17.71 -11.09
CA PHE A 227 5.63 16.71 -10.44
C PHE A 227 4.36 17.35 -9.88
N CYS A 228 3.20 16.83 -10.24
CA CYS A 228 1.90 17.42 -9.94
C CYS A 228 0.91 16.40 -9.37
N LEU A 229 0.02 16.88 -8.52
CA LEU A 229 -1.21 16.21 -8.13
C LEU A 229 -2.35 16.75 -9.00
N GLY A 230 -3.14 15.86 -9.57
CA GLY A 230 -4.30 16.20 -10.38
C GLY A 230 -5.50 15.32 -10.06
N VAL A 231 -6.58 15.59 -10.74
CA VAL A 231 -7.81 14.80 -10.66
C VAL A 231 -8.40 14.59 -12.05
N ILE A 232 -8.82 13.36 -12.34
CA ILE A 232 -9.66 12.98 -13.48
C ILE A 232 -10.94 12.33 -12.96
N SER A 233 -11.94 12.21 -13.78
CA SER A 233 -13.12 11.42 -13.42
C SER A 233 -12.85 9.92 -13.64
N LEU A 234 -13.54 9.07 -12.88
CA LEU A 234 -13.48 7.62 -13.07
C LEU A 234 -14.00 7.21 -14.47
N ASP A 235 -14.94 7.99 -15.02
CA ASP A 235 -15.48 7.77 -16.37
C ASP A 235 -14.42 8.08 -17.45
N GLU A 236 -13.60 9.13 -17.29
CA GLU A 236 -12.47 9.41 -18.17
C GLU A 236 -11.42 8.31 -18.11
N LEU A 237 -11.03 7.87 -16.91
CA LEU A 237 -10.11 6.75 -16.75
C LEU A 237 -10.63 5.50 -17.47
N ASN A 238 -11.92 5.17 -17.28
CA ASN A 238 -12.56 4.01 -17.90
C ASN A 238 -12.67 4.11 -19.43
N LYS A 239 -12.60 5.28 -19.99
CA LYS A 239 -12.57 5.54 -21.43
C LYS A 239 -11.16 5.64 -22.02
N GLY A 240 -10.13 5.47 -21.19
CA GLY A 240 -8.75 5.62 -21.61
C GLY A 240 -8.36 7.08 -21.89
N VAL A 241 -8.99 8.04 -21.22
CA VAL A 241 -8.72 9.47 -21.36
C VAL A 241 -7.92 9.96 -20.16
N PHE A 242 -6.79 10.59 -20.41
CA PHE A 242 -5.95 11.19 -19.38
C PHE A 242 -5.77 12.70 -19.66
N GLU A 243 -6.68 13.49 -19.11
CA GLU A 243 -6.65 14.96 -19.14
C GLU A 243 -6.84 15.49 -17.72
N PRO A 244 -5.80 15.44 -16.87
CA PRO A 244 -5.95 15.76 -15.46
C PRO A 244 -6.19 17.27 -15.26
N LYS A 245 -7.18 17.59 -14.44
CA LYS A 245 -7.28 18.91 -13.87
C LYS A 245 -6.22 19.01 -12.76
N GLU A 246 -5.23 19.86 -13.00
CA GLU A 246 -4.17 20.14 -12.04
C GLU A 246 -4.75 20.72 -10.74
N LEU A 247 -4.37 20.17 -9.60
CA LEU A 247 -4.71 20.64 -8.27
C LEU A 247 -3.52 21.37 -7.63
N ARG A 248 -2.33 20.78 -7.71
CA ARG A 248 -1.09 21.33 -7.17
C ARG A 248 0.10 20.75 -7.94
N CYS A 249 1.10 21.58 -8.21
CA CYS A 249 2.42 21.14 -8.60
C CYS A 249 3.42 21.44 -7.48
N PHE A 250 4.42 20.58 -7.35
CA PHE A 250 5.47 20.68 -6.35
C PHE A 250 6.72 21.25 -7.03
N ASP A 251 7.35 22.22 -6.39
CA ASP A 251 8.65 22.73 -6.84
C ASP A 251 9.75 21.87 -6.20
N ASP A 252 10.84 21.63 -6.93
CA ASP A 252 11.97 20.75 -6.51
C ASP A 252 12.74 21.28 -5.27
N GLU A 253 12.26 22.36 -4.63
CA GLU A 253 12.92 23.02 -3.50
C GLU A 253 12.08 22.99 -2.19
N GLU A 254 11.00 22.18 -2.10
CA GLU A 254 10.20 22.04 -0.86
C GLU A 254 10.36 20.66 -0.20
#